data_60bfb3683e2f274580799e4f1a311d23
#
_entry.id   60bfb3683e2f274580799e4f1a311d23
#
_cell.length_a   1.000
_cell.length_b   1.000
_cell.length_c   1.000
_cell.angle_alpha   90.00
_cell.angle_beta   90.00
_cell.angle_gamma   90.00
#
_symmetry.space_group_name_H-M   'P 1'
#
loop_
_entity.id
_entity.type
_entity.pdbx_description
1 polymer ?
#
loop_
_entity_poly.entity_id
_entity_poly.type
_entity_poly.pdbx_seq_one_letter_code
_entity_poly.pdbx_strand_id
1 'polypeptide(L)'
;MKVLMLGWEYPPHINGGLGTACFGLTTALSKIKDINLFFALPKVYGDEKATHMTLVEPKVSKKDRVNTKIIRQKFRNHIKKFTFPETLNPYWTSKEYAKFLEKYKLKTLSSIRESGYKLLRRYIKFDFENFLKVNKLAFQVIKYASNVISYFQDEDFDVIHAHDWMTILPAVVLSKVTGKPLVVQIHSLEYDRSGVFNDYFVNQIERIGTANASLVVAVSKYTKSVIMREHGVSEDKIRVVYNAVTLSKKKKYFLSGPLKKYKLVLFLGRITRQKGPEYFVDAAQRVLKNFKNVKFIMAGDGDLTSKMIEKTINLGIHDHFIFTGFLKKQEVSKVFSISDIFVMPSFSEPFGIVALEAIYHDAALIISKQSGCSEVIKSALKCDYWDSKRIADYILYLLKNNTARKNLIAKSKTELKTLSWDKSAKALYAIYKEVIEKENGDKVEGF
;
A
#
# COMPACT_ATOMS: atom_id res chain seq x y z
N MET A 1 -25.17 0.92 8.58
CA MET A 1 -24.49 0.71 7.28
C MET A 1 -23.52 -0.46 7.38
N LYS A 2 -23.72 -1.49 6.57
CA LYS A 2 -22.82 -2.66 6.45
C LYS A 2 -21.89 -2.46 5.25
N VAL A 3 -20.59 -2.41 5.48
CA VAL A 3 -19.57 -2.21 4.45
C VAL A 3 -18.78 -3.48 4.24
N LEU A 4 -18.79 -4.01 3.02
CA LEU A 4 -17.92 -5.11 2.61
C LEU A 4 -16.63 -4.53 2.00
N MET A 5 -15.55 -4.58 2.75
CA MET A 5 -14.22 -4.24 2.26
C MET A 5 -13.48 -5.47 1.75
N LEU A 6 -12.87 -5.37 0.59
CA LEU A 6 -12.02 -6.40 0.02
C LEU A 6 -10.57 -5.94 0.07
N GLY A 7 -9.74 -6.66 0.81
CA GLY A 7 -8.33 -6.37 0.98
C GLY A 7 -7.43 -7.53 0.61
N TRP A 8 -6.13 -7.28 0.58
CA TRP A 8 -5.13 -8.27 0.21
C TRP A 8 -4.18 -8.63 1.35
N GLU A 9 -3.88 -7.67 2.21
CA GLU A 9 -3.00 -7.81 3.36
C GLU A 9 -3.53 -7.01 4.55
N TYR A 10 -3.22 -7.45 5.77
CA TYR A 10 -3.59 -6.77 7.00
C TYR A 10 -2.54 -7.02 8.10
N PRO A 11 -2.23 -6.04 8.99
CA PRO A 11 -1.23 -6.22 10.04
C PRO A 11 -1.55 -7.36 11.01
N PRO A 12 -0.53 -8.14 11.44
CA PRO A 12 0.91 -7.92 11.27
C PRO A 12 1.47 -8.41 9.94
N HIS A 13 0.69 -9.09 9.10
CA HIS A 13 1.10 -9.73 7.85
C HIS A 13 0.99 -8.73 6.68
N ILE A 14 1.91 -7.78 6.63
CA ILE A 14 1.98 -6.75 5.59
C ILE A 14 3.36 -6.66 4.98
N ASN A 15 3.40 -6.33 3.69
CA ASN A 15 4.64 -6.13 2.93
C ASN A 15 4.77 -4.71 2.37
N GLY A 16 3.77 -3.84 2.62
CA GLY A 16 3.75 -2.49 2.06
C GLY A 16 2.82 -1.53 2.78
N GLY A 17 2.61 -0.37 2.14
CA GLY A 17 1.76 0.69 2.66
C GLY A 17 0.27 0.38 2.63
N LEU A 18 -0.18 -0.56 1.78
CA LEU A 18 -1.59 -0.93 1.61
C LEU A 18 -2.21 -1.42 2.93
N GLY A 19 -1.61 -2.44 3.54
CA GLY A 19 -2.11 -2.99 4.80
C GLY A 19 -2.06 -1.98 5.95
N THR A 20 -1.07 -1.09 5.98
CA THR A 20 -0.99 0.01 6.95
C THR A 20 -2.14 1.01 6.75
N ALA A 21 -2.45 1.36 5.50
CA ALA A 21 -3.56 2.25 5.17
C ALA A 21 -4.91 1.62 5.52
N CYS A 22 -5.13 0.36 5.14
CA CYS A 22 -6.35 -0.38 5.49
C CYS A 22 -6.56 -0.46 7.01
N PHE A 23 -5.50 -0.73 7.78
CA PHE A 23 -5.55 -0.74 9.24
C PHE A 23 -5.96 0.63 9.82
N GLY A 24 -5.33 1.70 9.35
CA GLY A 24 -5.64 3.05 9.81
C GLY A 24 -7.08 3.47 9.49
N LEU A 25 -7.53 3.21 8.25
CA LEU A 25 -8.89 3.51 7.80
C LEU A 25 -9.95 2.70 8.57
N THR A 26 -9.80 1.38 8.68
CA THR A 26 -10.78 0.53 9.36
C THR A 26 -10.87 0.83 10.84
N THR A 27 -9.73 1.11 11.51
CA THR A 27 -9.70 1.52 12.91
C THR A 27 -10.43 2.85 13.13
N ALA A 28 -10.30 3.79 12.21
CA ALA A 28 -10.98 5.09 12.33
C ALA A 28 -12.47 5.00 11.94
N LEU A 29 -12.81 4.25 10.88
CA LEU A 29 -14.20 4.02 10.47
C LEU A 29 -15.02 3.33 11.56
N SER A 30 -14.44 2.38 12.29
CA SER A 30 -15.13 1.66 13.36
C SER A 30 -15.55 2.52 14.55
N LYS A 31 -15.02 3.75 14.66
CA LYS A 31 -15.43 4.74 15.66
C LYS A 31 -16.71 5.49 15.26
N ILE A 32 -17.09 5.44 13.99
CA ILE A 32 -18.30 6.08 13.49
C ILE A 32 -19.48 5.18 13.90
N LYS A 33 -20.49 5.79 14.57
CA LYS A 33 -21.72 5.06 14.94
C LYS A 33 -22.39 4.53 13.67
N ASP A 34 -23.02 3.38 13.78
CA ASP A 34 -23.82 2.74 12.73
C ASP A 34 -23.03 2.19 11.52
N ILE A 35 -21.72 2.06 11.63
CA ILE A 35 -20.90 1.31 10.68
C ILE A 35 -20.61 -0.10 11.20
N ASN A 36 -20.85 -1.09 10.34
CA ASN A 36 -20.44 -2.48 10.56
C ASN A 36 -19.51 -2.91 9.42
N LEU A 37 -18.25 -3.14 9.75
CA LEU A 37 -17.20 -3.44 8.76
C LEU A 37 -16.95 -4.95 8.65
N PHE A 38 -17.05 -5.47 7.44
CA PHE A 38 -16.59 -6.80 7.05
C PHE A 38 -15.37 -6.64 6.16
N PHE A 39 -14.26 -7.24 6.53
CA PHE A 39 -13.02 -7.15 5.75
C PHE A 39 -12.60 -8.54 5.27
N ALA A 40 -12.70 -8.77 3.97
CA ALA A 40 -12.34 -10.04 3.35
C ALA A 40 -10.87 -10.06 2.93
N LEU A 41 -10.15 -11.10 3.35
CA LEU A 41 -8.75 -11.34 3.04
C LEU A 41 -8.57 -12.69 2.36
N PRO A 42 -7.55 -12.84 1.49
CA PRO A 42 -7.18 -14.14 0.93
C PRO A 42 -6.83 -15.17 2.01
N LYS A 43 -6.25 -14.70 3.11
CA LYS A 43 -5.89 -15.52 4.27
C LYS A 43 -5.97 -14.70 5.55
N VAL A 44 -6.52 -15.33 6.61
CA VAL A 44 -6.55 -14.85 7.98
C VAL A 44 -5.70 -15.77 8.83
N TYR A 45 -4.73 -15.22 9.55
CA TYR A 45 -3.77 -15.99 10.38
C TYR A 45 -4.24 -16.17 11.83
N GLY A 46 -5.16 -15.29 12.29
CA GLY A 46 -5.71 -15.32 13.64
C GLY A 46 -4.97 -14.46 14.65
N ASP A 47 -3.87 -13.81 14.26
CA ASP A 47 -3.11 -12.87 15.09
C ASP A 47 -3.25 -11.41 14.63
N GLU A 48 -4.12 -11.15 13.65
CA GLU A 48 -4.46 -9.81 13.20
C GLU A 48 -5.14 -9.02 14.32
N LYS A 49 -4.69 -7.78 14.52
CA LYS A 49 -5.26 -6.85 15.50
C LYS A 49 -6.52 -6.17 14.95
N ALA A 50 -7.58 -6.96 14.74
CA ALA A 50 -8.80 -6.53 14.06
C ALA A 50 -10.06 -6.67 14.93
N THR A 51 -9.96 -6.37 16.23
CA THR A 51 -11.11 -6.46 17.17
C THR A 51 -12.25 -5.49 16.87
N HIS A 52 -11.99 -4.49 16.02
CA HIS A 52 -12.92 -3.41 15.65
C HIS A 52 -13.75 -3.72 14.41
N MET A 53 -13.57 -4.87 13.77
CA MET A 53 -14.30 -5.28 12.57
C MET A 53 -14.37 -6.81 12.49
N THR A 54 -15.15 -7.32 11.53
CA THR A 54 -15.21 -8.75 11.22
C THR A 54 -14.23 -9.09 10.08
N LEU A 55 -13.13 -9.81 10.40
CA LEU A 55 -12.27 -10.39 9.37
C LEU A 55 -12.89 -11.67 8.81
N VAL A 56 -12.86 -11.80 7.49
CA VAL A 56 -13.41 -12.96 6.77
C VAL A 56 -12.35 -13.55 5.85
N GLU A 57 -12.08 -14.85 6.00
CA GLU A 57 -11.39 -15.64 4.98
C GLU A 57 -12.44 -16.43 4.19
N PRO A 58 -12.72 -16.10 2.93
CA PRO A 58 -13.82 -16.67 2.17
C PRO A 58 -13.49 -18.09 1.64
N LYS A 59 -13.12 -19.01 2.54
CA LYS A 59 -12.79 -20.41 2.21
C LYS A 59 -13.89 -21.39 2.55
N VAL A 60 -14.81 -21.04 3.45
CA VAL A 60 -15.67 -21.97 4.15
C VAL A 60 -17.03 -22.06 3.48
N SER A 61 -17.57 -23.26 3.37
CA SER A 61 -18.91 -23.53 2.87
C SER A 61 -19.98 -22.83 3.73
N LYS A 62 -21.14 -22.44 3.13
CA LYS A 62 -22.29 -21.91 3.88
C LYS A 62 -22.71 -22.77 5.07
N LYS A 63 -22.51 -24.11 5.00
CA LYS A 63 -22.81 -25.05 6.10
C LYS A 63 -21.93 -24.84 7.34
N ASP A 64 -20.76 -24.24 7.21
CA ASP A 64 -19.83 -24.00 8.31
C ASP A 64 -19.97 -22.60 8.93
N ARG A 65 -20.99 -21.82 8.51
CA ARG A 65 -21.29 -20.48 9.05
C ARG A 65 -21.85 -20.49 10.47
N VAL A 66 -22.25 -21.67 10.96
CA VAL A 66 -22.75 -21.82 12.32
C VAL A 66 -21.58 -21.63 13.28
N ASN A 67 -21.46 -20.41 13.82
CA ASN A 67 -20.56 -20.01 14.91
C ASN A 67 -19.28 -19.23 14.57
N THR A 68 -19.42 -18.03 14.01
CA THR A 68 -18.34 -17.03 14.08
C THR A 68 -17.91 -16.66 15.53
N LYS A 69 -18.83 -16.79 16.51
CA LYS A 69 -18.48 -16.68 17.95
C LYS A 69 -17.68 -17.89 18.46
N ILE A 70 -17.96 -19.10 17.97
CA ILE A 70 -17.25 -20.34 18.36
C ILE A 70 -15.90 -20.44 17.64
N ILE A 71 -15.76 -19.90 16.43
CA ILE A 71 -14.46 -19.83 15.72
C ILE A 71 -13.47 -18.99 16.52
N ARG A 72 -13.88 -17.90 17.16
CA ARG A 72 -12.98 -17.11 18.06
C ARG A 72 -12.42 -17.95 19.22
N GLN A 73 -13.12 -18.95 19.71
CA GLN A 73 -12.70 -19.79 20.84
C GLN A 73 -11.94 -21.06 20.40
N LYS A 74 -12.35 -21.67 19.27
CA LYS A 74 -11.66 -22.85 18.71
C LYS A 74 -10.33 -22.55 18.03
N PHE A 75 -10.18 -21.38 17.40
CA PHE A 75 -8.92 -21.01 16.75
C PHE A 75 -7.75 -20.81 17.74
N ARG A 76 -8.00 -20.41 18.99
CA ARG A 76 -6.94 -20.35 20.01
C ARG A 76 -6.32 -21.71 20.35
N ASN A 77 -7.02 -22.79 20.14
CA ASN A 77 -6.58 -24.13 20.56
C ASN A 77 -6.08 -25.04 19.42
N HIS A 78 -6.21 -24.67 18.14
CA HIS A 78 -5.91 -25.54 17.00
C HIS A 78 -4.79 -25.04 16.07
N ILE A 79 -4.08 -23.95 16.42
CA ILE A 79 -3.01 -23.36 15.58
C ILE A 79 -1.76 -24.24 15.46
N LYS A 80 -1.68 -25.39 16.12
CA LYS A 80 -0.45 -26.19 16.16
C LYS A 80 -0.19 -27.13 14.96
N LYS A 81 -1.05 -27.26 13.95
CA LYS A 81 -0.83 -28.32 12.93
C LYS A 81 -1.24 -28.12 11.48
N PHE A 82 -1.53 -26.92 10.99
CA PHE A 82 -1.69 -26.72 9.54
C PHE A 82 -0.94 -25.48 9.07
N THR A 83 0.35 -25.64 8.85
CA THR A 83 1.15 -24.78 8.00
C THR A 83 0.70 -24.98 6.54
N PHE A 84 -0.28 -24.21 6.09
CA PHE A 84 -0.37 -23.92 4.66
C PHE A 84 0.73 -22.93 4.35
N PRO A 85 1.58 -23.25 3.38
CA PRO A 85 2.68 -22.39 3.10
C PRO A 85 2.23 -21.12 2.41
N GLU A 86 2.72 -20.09 2.97
CA GLU A 86 3.10 -18.86 2.32
C GLU A 86 2.00 -18.09 1.58
N THR A 87 1.71 -17.07 2.20
CA THR A 87 0.98 -15.87 1.84
C THR A 87 1.14 -15.46 0.40
N LEU A 88 0.04 -15.11 -0.16
CA LEU A 88 -0.10 -14.27 -1.33
C LEU A 88 0.68 -12.97 -1.10
N ASN A 89 1.92 -12.96 -1.52
CA ASN A 89 2.77 -11.79 -1.44
C ASN A 89 2.89 -11.17 -2.84
N PRO A 90 2.25 -10.02 -3.12
CA PRO A 90 2.33 -9.36 -4.41
C PRO A 90 3.75 -8.85 -4.73
N TYR A 91 4.65 -8.92 -3.75
CA TYR A 91 6.02 -8.41 -3.83
C TYR A 91 7.08 -9.53 -3.88
N TRP A 92 6.68 -10.76 -4.16
CA TRP A 92 7.66 -11.84 -4.34
C TRP A 92 8.66 -11.56 -5.44
N THR A 93 9.92 -11.78 -5.14
CA THR A 93 10.96 -11.83 -6.17
C THR A 93 10.72 -13.02 -7.10
N SER A 94 11.26 -12.96 -8.32
CA SER A 94 11.17 -14.06 -9.28
C SER A 94 11.71 -15.38 -8.71
N LYS A 95 12.71 -15.32 -7.83
CA LYS A 95 13.33 -16.47 -7.18
C LYS A 95 12.43 -17.11 -6.10
N GLU A 96 11.75 -16.29 -5.30
CA GLU A 96 10.79 -16.77 -4.29
C GLU A 96 9.57 -17.39 -4.96
N TYR A 97 9.09 -16.79 -6.04
CA TYR A 97 7.99 -17.35 -6.81
C TYR A 97 8.35 -18.67 -7.51
N ALA A 98 9.54 -18.78 -8.09
CA ALA A 98 10.02 -20.04 -8.67
C ALA A 98 10.07 -21.18 -7.64
N LYS A 99 10.63 -20.91 -6.45
CA LYS A 99 10.61 -21.86 -5.32
C LYS A 99 9.20 -22.24 -4.89
N PHE A 100 8.27 -21.30 -4.90
CA PHE A 100 6.85 -21.57 -4.60
C PHE A 100 6.25 -22.49 -5.67
N LEU A 101 6.48 -22.24 -6.97
CA LEU A 101 5.97 -23.09 -8.05
C LEU A 101 6.53 -24.52 -8.01
N GLU A 102 7.81 -24.70 -7.70
CA GLU A 102 8.43 -26.02 -7.53
C GLU A 102 7.82 -26.79 -6.36
N LYS A 103 7.57 -26.12 -5.24
CA LYS A 103 7.03 -26.74 -4.03
C LYS A 103 5.54 -27.10 -4.14
N TYR A 104 4.81 -26.32 -4.92
CA TYR A 104 3.35 -26.45 -5.08
C TYR A 104 2.99 -26.69 -6.55
N LYS A 105 3.45 -27.76 -7.19
CA LYS A 105 3.01 -28.19 -8.53
C LYS A 105 1.56 -27.75 -8.72
N LEU A 106 1.36 -26.68 -9.50
CA LEU A 106 0.10 -25.98 -9.68
C LEU A 106 -1.06 -26.98 -9.74
N LYS A 107 -1.81 -27.06 -8.64
CA LYS A 107 -3.09 -27.76 -8.67
C LYS A 107 -3.94 -26.99 -9.67
N THR A 108 -4.34 -27.70 -10.69
CA THR A 108 -5.14 -27.26 -11.84
C THR A 108 -6.31 -26.34 -11.44
N LEU A 109 -6.85 -25.61 -12.39
CA LEU A 109 -8.07 -24.78 -12.26
C LEU A 109 -9.23 -25.47 -11.49
N SER A 110 -9.22 -26.81 -11.40
CA SER A 110 -10.13 -27.62 -10.58
C SER A 110 -10.12 -27.27 -9.07
N SER A 111 -9.10 -26.58 -8.58
CA SER A 111 -9.05 -26.10 -7.19
C SER A 111 -9.76 -24.76 -6.98
N ILE A 112 -10.25 -24.12 -8.04
CA ILE A 112 -11.00 -22.88 -8.00
C ILE A 112 -12.49 -23.23 -7.82
N ARG A 113 -13.20 -22.51 -6.95
CA ARG A 113 -14.65 -22.71 -6.78
C ARG A 113 -15.39 -22.44 -8.10
N GLU A 114 -15.99 -23.47 -8.64
CA GLU A 114 -16.63 -23.44 -9.95
C GLU A 114 -17.74 -22.38 -10.04
N SER A 115 -18.57 -22.24 -9.00
CA SER A 115 -19.68 -21.28 -8.97
C SER A 115 -19.20 -19.82 -9.11
N GLY A 116 -18.22 -19.43 -8.31
CA GLY A 116 -17.67 -18.08 -8.37
C GLY A 116 -16.87 -17.82 -9.64
N TYR A 117 -16.18 -18.81 -10.15
CA TYR A 117 -15.43 -18.70 -11.43
C TYR A 117 -16.36 -18.58 -12.64
N LYS A 118 -17.51 -19.29 -12.64
CA LYS A 118 -18.54 -19.15 -13.67
C LYS A 118 -19.10 -17.72 -13.70
N LEU A 119 -19.40 -17.16 -12.52
CA LEU A 119 -19.86 -15.76 -12.41
C LEU A 119 -18.76 -14.78 -12.88
N LEU A 120 -17.51 -15.00 -12.48
CA LEU A 120 -16.38 -14.17 -12.91
C LEU A 120 -16.31 -14.10 -14.44
N ARG A 121 -16.32 -15.24 -15.13
CA ARG A 121 -16.31 -15.29 -16.60
C ARG A 121 -17.55 -14.72 -17.26
N ARG A 122 -18.72 -14.84 -16.61
CA ARG A 122 -20.00 -14.30 -17.11
C ARG A 122 -20.01 -12.77 -17.12
N TYR A 123 -19.52 -12.14 -16.07
CA TYR A 123 -19.65 -10.69 -15.86
C TYR A 123 -18.44 -9.87 -16.28
N ILE A 124 -17.29 -10.52 -16.48
CA ILE A 124 -16.05 -9.82 -16.85
C ILE A 124 -15.49 -10.37 -18.15
N LYS A 125 -15.42 -9.49 -19.16
CA LYS A 125 -14.70 -9.77 -20.41
C LYS A 125 -13.20 -9.58 -20.16
N PHE A 126 -12.47 -10.68 -19.98
CA PHE A 126 -11.05 -10.65 -19.66
C PHE A 126 -10.38 -11.97 -20.09
N ASP A 127 -9.16 -11.90 -20.56
CA ASP A 127 -8.41 -13.08 -20.98
C ASP A 127 -7.74 -13.77 -19.79
N PHE A 128 -8.54 -14.53 -19.04
CA PHE A 128 -8.10 -15.27 -17.86
C PHE A 128 -7.04 -16.32 -18.19
N GLU A 129 -7.06 -16.90 -19.39
CA GLU A 129 -6.13 -17.97 -19.77
C GLU A 129 -4.73 -17.43 -19.98
N ASN A 130 -4.58 -16.33 -20.72
CA ASN A 130 -3.29 -15.70 -20.89
C ASN A 130 -2.80 -15.03 -19.60
N PHE A 131 -3.71 -14.43 -18.82
CA PHE A 131 -3.36 -13.91 -17.49
C PHE A 131 -2.73 -14.98 -16.60
N LEU A 132 -3.31 -16.19 -16.55
CA LEU A 132 -2.76 -17.34 -15.80
C LEU A 132 -1.38 -17.78 -16.29
N LYS A 133 -1.08 -17.61 -17.58
CA LYS A 133 0.22 -18.00 -18.16
C LYS A 133 1.34 -17.02 -17.83
N VAL A 134 1.04 -15.72 -17.81
CA VAL A 134 2.07 -14.67 -17.77
C VAL A 134 2.21 -13.97 -16.43
N ASN A 135 1.14 -13.85 -15.65
CA ASN A 135 1.17 -13.16 -14.37
C ASN A 135 1.31 -14.15 -13.21
N LYS A 136 2.34 -13.94 -12.39
CA LYS A 136 2.69 -14.84 -11.28
C LYS A 136 1.62 -14.91 -10.18
N LEU A 137 0.79 -13.88 -10.04
CA LEU A 137 -0.27 -13.81 -9.03
C LEU A 137 -1.65 -14.20 -9.57
N ALA A 138 -1.77 -14.40 -10.90
CA ALA A 138 -3.05 -14.61 -11.56
C ALA A 138 -3.89 -15.72 -10.91
N PHE A 139 -3.29 -16.87 -10.63
CA PHE A 139 -3.99 -17.99 -10.01
C PHE A 139 -4.56 -17.61 -8.62
N GLN A 140 -3.78 -16.93 -7.80
CA GLN A 140 -4.19 -16.51 -6.47
C GLN A 140 -5.30 -15.46 -6.55
N VAL A 141 -5.18 -14.51 -7.45
CA VAL A 141 -6.19 -13.45 -7.66
C VAL A 141 -7.51 -14.05 -8.12
N ILE A 142 -7.49 -14.96 -9.09
CA ILE A 142 -8.68 -15.65 -9.60
C ILE A 142 -9.30 -16.53 -8.50
N LYS A 143 -8.48 -17.26 -7.73
CA LYS A 143 -8.94 -18.10 -6.63
C LYS A 143 -9.59 -17.25 -5.52
N TYR A 144 -8.96 -16.15 -5.14
CA TYR A 144 -9.53 -15.21 -4.18
C TYR A 144 -10.86 -14.65 -4.69
N ALA A 145 -10.89 -14.18 -5.95
CA ALA A 145 -12.09 -13.65 -6.57
C ALA A 145 -13.24 -14.67 -6.55
N SER A 146 -12.97 -15.89 -6.99
CA SER A 146 -13.97 -16.98 -7.00
C SER A 146 -14.52 -17.27 -5.59
N ASN A 147 -13.64 -17.33 -4.58
CA ASN A 147 -14.02 -17.57 -3.20
C ASN A 147 -14.88 -16.42 -2.62
N VAL A 148 -14.47 -15.17 -2.85
CA VAL A 148 -15.21 -13.97 -2.40
C VAL A 148 -16.60 -13.94 -3.02
N ILE A 149 -16.72 -14.14 -4.34
CA ILE A 149 -17.99 -14.14 -5.05
C ILE A 149 -18.89 -15.23 -4.48
N SER A 150 -18.41 -16.48 -4.40
CA SER A 150 -19.20 -17.62 -3.89
C SER A 150 -19.63 -17.43 -2.43
N TYR A 151 -18.87 -16.70 -1.64
CA TYR A 151 -19.18 -16.48 -0.22
C TYR A 151 -20.18 -15.35 -0.01
N PHE A 152 -20.05 -14.22 -0.73
CA PHE A 152 -20.79 -13.00 -0.46
C PHE A 152 -21.96 -12.73 -1.43
N GLN A 153 -22.13 -13.47 -2.51
CA GLN A 153 -23.19 -13.22 -3.51
C GLN A 153 -24.62 -13.17 -2.94
N ASP A 154 -24.87 -13.87 -1.83
CA ASP A 154 -26.17 -13.93 -1.17
C ASP A 154 -26.17 -13.21 0.22
N GLU A 155 -25.12 -12.44 0.51
CA GLU A 155 -25.02 -11.68 1.76
C GLU A 155 -25.56 -10.26 1.58
N ASP A 156 -26.18 -9.76 2.64
CA ASP A 156 -26.67 -8.39 2.67
C ASP A 156 -25.59 -7.43 3.18
N PHE A 157 -25.25 -6.43 2.37
CA PHE A 157 -24.41 -5.30 2.70
C PHE A 157 -24.84 -4.08 1.89
N ASP A 158 -24.48 -2.86 2.36
CA ASP A 158 -24.95 -1.62 1.74
C ASP A 158 -24.00 -1.12 0.65
N VAL A 159 -22.69 -1.37 0.80
CA VAL A 159 -21.65 -0.92 -0.12
C VAL A 159 -20.49 -1.91 -0.16
N ILE A 160 -19.90 -2.06 -1.34
CA ILE A 160 -18.66 -2.82 -1.57
C ILE A 160 -17.51 -1.84 -1.73
N HIS A 161 -16.39 -2.08 -1.02
CA HIS A 161 -15.19 -1.27 -1.14
C HIS A 161 -13.98 -2.14 -1.46
N ALA A 162 -13.41 -1.97 -2.65
CA ALA A 162 -12.24 -2.70 -3.13
C ALA A 162 -10.96 -1.88 -2.96
N HIS A 163 -9.88 -2.52 -2.51
CA HIS A 163 -8.56 -1.91 -2.33
C HIS A 163 -7.55 -2.49 -3.32
N ASP A 164 -7.15 -1.70 -4.31
CA ASP A 164 -6.21 -2.04 -5.39
C ASP A 164 -6.64 -3.22 -6.28
N TRP A 165 -5.88 -3.45 -7.35
CA TRP A 165 -6.21 -4.31 -8.47
C TRP A 165 -6.56 -5.77 -8.10
N MET A 166 -5.93 -6.33 -7.09
CA MET A 166 -6.14 -7.72 -6.67
C MET A 166 -7.55 -8.00 -6.14
N THR A 167 -8.26 -6.96 -5.72
CA THR A 167 -9.61 -7.05 -5.14
C THR A 167 -10.71 -6.60 -6.10
N ILE A 168 -10.34 -6.02 -7.22
CA ILE A 168 -11.27 -5.43 -8.19
C ILE A 168 -12.19 -6.47 -8.84
N LEU A 169 -11.63 -7.58 -9.32
CA LEU A 169 -12.43 -8.58 -10.03
C LEU A 169 -13.63 -9.10 -9.23
N PRO A 170 -13.45 -9.56 -7.96
CA PRO A 170 -14.58 -9.99 -7.15
C PRO A 170 -15.53 -8.86 -6.81
N ALA A 171 -15.04 -7.65 -6.59
CA ALA A 171 -15.85 -6.49 -6.24
C ALA A 171 -16.82 -6.11 -7.38
N VAL A 172 -16.31 -6.07 -8.63
CA VAL A 172 -17.14 -5.77 -9.81
C VAL A 172 -18.22 -6.83 -10.01
N VAL A 173 -17.89 -8.11 -9.85
CA VAL A 173 -18.88 -9.20 -9.99
C VAL A 173 -19.93 -9.11 -8.90
N LEU A 174 -19.51 -8.91 -7.63
CA LEU A 174 -20.46 -8.78 -6.52
C LEU A 174 -21.39 -7.58 -6.71
N SER A 175 -20.85 -6.42 -7.13
CA SER A 175 -21.69 -5.24 -7.42
C SER A 175 -22.76 -5.54 -8.46
N LYS A 176 -22.38 -6.22 -9.57
CA LYS A 176 -23.34 -6.60 -10.63
C LYS A 176 -24.37 -7.66 -10.20
N VAL A 177 -23.99 -8.59 -9.35
CA VAL A 177 -24.88 -9.67 -8.89
C VAL A 177 -25.84 -9.18 -7.80
N THR A 178 -25.37 -8.32 -6.92
CA THR A 178 -26.14 -7.85 -5.75
C THR A 178 -26.83 -6.50 -5.98
N GLY A 179 -26.49 -5.78 -7.05
CA GLY A 179 -26.99 -4.42 -7.29
C GLY A 179 -26.51 -3.41 -6.24
N LYS A 180 -25.40 -3.68 -5.56
CA LYS A 180 -24.87 -2.77 -4.53
C LYS A 180 -23.77 -1.87 -5.11
N PRO A 181 -23.70 -0.59 -4.67
CA PRO A 181 -22.69 0.34 -5.15
C PRO A 181 -21.28 -0.13 -4.85
N LEU A 182 -20.37 0.15 -5.78
CA LEU A 182 -18.96 -0.20 -5.71
C LEU A 182 -18.09 1.05 -5.56
N VAL A 183 -17.29 1.10 -4.50
CA VAL A 183 -16.19 2.05 -4.33
C VAL A 183 -14.87 1.34 -4.61
N VAL A 184 -14.04 1.88 -5.48
CA VAL A 184 -12.68 1.36 -5.76
C VAL A 184 -11.67 2.36 -5.23
N GLN A 185 -10.90 1.97 -4.23
CA GLN A 185 -9.80 2.79 -3.71
C GLN A 185 -8.47 2.35 -4.30
N ILE A 186 -7.77 3.30 -4.89
CA ILE A 186 -6.44 3.11 -5.50
C ILE A 186 -5.37 3.64 -4.55
N HIS A 187 -4.58 2.71 -4.00
CA HIS A 187 -3.39 3.00 -3.20
C HIS A 187 -2.14 3.07 -4.05
N SER A 188 -2.08 2.31 -5.15
CA SER A 188 -1.00 2.34 -6.15
C SER A 188 -1.47 1.70 -7.44
N LEU A 189 -1.22 2.36 -8.56
CA LEU A 189 -1.46 1.82 -9.90
C LEU A 189 -0.27 1.00 -10.39
N GLU A 190 -0.50 0.18 -11.41
CA GLU A 190 0.58 -0.50 -12.12
C GLU A 190 1.57 0.49 -12.72
N TYR A 191 1.08 1.64 -13.22
CA TYR A 191 1.93 2.74 -13.67
C TYR A 191 2.93 3.19 -12.61
N ASP A 192 2.54 3.30 -11.35
CA ASP A 192 3.43 3.69 -10.25
C ASP A 192 4.56 2.69 -10.04
N ARG A 193 4.29 1.39 -10.25
CA ARG A 193 5.24 0.29 -10.03
C ARG A 193 6.20 0.11 -11.19
N SER A 194 5.71 0.18 -12.42
CA SER A 194 6.42 -0.24 -13.64
C SER A 194 6.63 0.88 -14.66
N GLY A 195 6.01 2.04 -14.47
CA GLY A 195 6.06 3.14 -15.43
C GLY A 195 5.45 2.74 -16.78
N VAL A 196 6.16 3.02 -17.87
CA VAL A 196 5.73 2.69 -19.23
C VAL A 196 5.78 1.18 -19.56
N PHE A 197 6.44 0.37 -18.73
CA PHE A 197 6.52 -1.09 -18.88
C PHE A 197 5.43 -1.80 -18.08
N ASN A 198 4.20 -1.33 -18.22
CA ASN A 198 3.04 -1.83 -17.47
C ASN A 198 2.76 -3.31 -17.74
N ASP A 199 2.41 -4.06 -16.68
CA ASP A 199 1.75 -5.36 -16.84
C ASP A 199 0.37 -5.11 -17.47
N TYR A 200 0.20 -5.56 -18.69
CA TYR A 200 -1.03 -5.36 -19.47
C TYR A 200 -2.27 -5.85 -18.72
N PHE A 201 -2.21 -7.01 -18.08
CA PHE A 201 -3.36 -7.60 -17.40
C PHE A 201 -3.72 -6.86 -16.12
N VAL A 202 -2.72 -6.42 -15.35
CA VAL A 202 -2.96 -5.60 -14.16
C VAL A 202 -3.60 -4.28 -14.54
N ASN A 203 -3.09 -3.62 -15.58
CA ASN A 203 -3.66 -2.38 -16.12
C ASN A 203 -5.11 -2.58 -16.58
N GLN A 204 -5.43 -3.69 -17.28
CA GLN A 204 -6.80 -4.02 -17.67
C GLN A 204 -7.72 -4.22 -16.47
N ILE A 205 -7.26 -4.88 -15.40
CA ILE A 205 -8.05 -5.05 -14.17
C ILE A 205 -8.32 -3.70 -13.51
N GLU A 206 -7.32 -2.82 -13.40
CA GLU A 206 -7.50 -1.46 -12.88
C GLU A 206 -8.52 -0.67 -13.70
N ARG A 207 -8.45 -0.77 -15.04
CA ARG A 207 -9.43 -0.14 -15.96
C ARG A 207 -10.84 -0.71 -15.77
N ILE A 208 -10.99 -2.04 -15.63
CA ILE A 208 -12.29 -2.68 -15.36
C ILE A 208 -12.85 -2.14 -14.04
N GLY A 209 -12.04 -2.05 -12.98
CA GLY A 209 -12.47 -1.55 -11.69
C GLY A 209 -12.93 -0.12 -11.72
N THR A 210 -12.11 0.76 -12.25
CA THR A 210 -12.40 2.20 -12.31
C THR A 210 -13.59 2.53 -13.21
N ALA A 211 -13.79 1.77 -14.31
CA ALA A 211 -14.94 1.92 -15.18
C ALA A 211 -16.26 1.49 -14.52
N ASN A 212 -16.26 0.39 -13.75
CA ASN A 212 -17.46 -0.18 -13.10
C ASN A 212 -17.73 0.37 -11.70
N ALA A 213 -16.81 1.13 -11.09
CA ALA A 213 -17.04 1.74 -9.79
C ALA A 213 -18.13 2.83 -9.84
N SER A 214 -18.96 2.94 -8.81
CA SER A 214 -19.84 4.09 -8.59
C SER A 214 -19.00 5.34 -8.31
N LEU A 215 -17.98 5.23 -7.45
CA LEU A 215 -16.94 6.25 -7.24
C LEU A 215 -15.57 5.59 -7.09
N VAL A 216 -14.53 6.32 -7.52
CA VAL A 216 -13.13 5.95 -7.35
C VAL A 216 -12.52 6.83 -6.26
N VAL A 217 -11.79 6.23 -5.33
CA VAL A 217 -11.07 6.93 -4.26
C VAL A 217 -9.57 6.91 -4.57
N ALA A 218 -8.99 8.09 -4.73
CA ALA A 218 -7.55 8.28 -4.88
C ALA A 218 -6.92 8.72 -3.56
N VAL A 219 -5.73 8.21 -3.23
CA VAL A 219 -5.03 8.57 -1.99
C VAL A 219 -4.35 9.96 -2.03
N SER A 220 -4.36 10.62 -3.20
CA SER A 220 -3.83 11.97 -3.40
C SER A 220 -4.37 12.58 -4.69
N LYS A 221 -4.20 13.90 -4.88
CA LYS A 221 -4.48 14.57 -6.17
C LYS A 221 -3.53 14.08 -7.26
N TYR A 222 -2.28 13.77 -6.88
CA TYR A 222 -1.32 13.14 -7.77
C TYR A 222 -1.87 11.81 -8.30
N THR A 223 -2.30 10.91 -7.42
CA THR A 223 -2.92 9.63 -7.83
C THR A 223 -4.19 9.86 -8.65
N LYS A 224 -5.04 10.85 -8.28
CA LYS A 224 -6.20 11.24 -9.10
C LYS A 224 -5.79 11.59 -10.53
N SER A 225 -4.75 12.42 -10.71
CA SER A 225 -4.27 12.80 -12.04
C SER A 225 -3.75 11.61 -12.84
N VAL A 226 -3.09 10.65 -12.18
CA VAL A 226 -2.62 9.42 -12.82
C VAL A 226 -3.80 8.54 -13.25
N ILE A 227 -4.82 8.36 -12.41
CA ILE A 227 -6.04 7.59 -12.73
C ILE A 227 -6.75 8.21 -13.95
N MET A 228 -6.90 9.53 -13.98
CA MET A 228 -7.51 10.23 -15.12
C MET A 228 -6.72 10.01 -16.42
N ARG A 229 -5.40 10.14 -16.35
CA ARG A 229 -4.52 9.99 -17.51
C ARG A 229 -4.44 8.56 -18.04
N GLU A 230 -4.25 7.58 -17.16
CA GLU A 230 -3.98 6.18 -17.55
C GLU A 230 -5.28 5.40 -17.85
N HIS A 231 -6.37 5.72 -17.18
CA HIS A 231 -7.63 4.98 -17.29
C HIS A 231 -8.78 5.79 -17.90
N GLY A 232 -8.60 7.10 -18.18
CA GLY A 232 -9.62 7.95 -18.78
C GLY A 232 -10.84 8.17 -17.88
N VAL A 233 -10.69 8.06 -16.56
CA VAL A 233 -11.78 8.27 -15.60
C VAL A 233 -12.07 9.77 -15.50
N SER A 234 -13.35 10.15 -15.58
CA SER A 234 -13.77 11.54 -15.42
C SER A 234 -13.51 12.08 -14.01
N GLU A 235 -13.26 13.37 -13.91
CA GLU A 235 -12.85 14.01 -12.65
C GLU A 235 -13.92 13.93 -11.57
N ASP A 236 -15.19 14.07 -11.96
CA ASP A 236 -16.36 14.00 -11.08
C ASP A 236 -16.56 12.63 -10.43
N LYS A 237 -16.06 11.56 -11.06
CA LYS A 237 -16.10 10.20 -10.55
C LYS A 237 -15.01 9.92 -9.51
N ILE A 238 -14.03 10.82 -9.30
CA ILE A 238 -12.89 10.58 -8.42
C ILE A 238 -12.95 11.48 -7.19
N ARG A 239 -12.89 10.88 -6.00
CA ARG A 239 -12.74 11.56 -4.71
C ARG A 239 -11.33 11.35 -4.16
N VAL A 240 -10.77 12.37 -3.49
CA VAL A 240 -9.45 12.28 -2.87
C VAL A 240 -9.62 12.08 -1.37
N VAL A 241 -9.05 10.98 -0.84
CA VAL A 241 -8.99 10.68 0.58
C VAL A 241 -7.53 10.44 0.97
N TYR A 242 -6.91 11.44 1.56
CA TYR A 242 -5.49 11.35 1.96
C TYR A 242 -5.27 10.28 3.02
N ASN A 243 -4.15 9.58 2.90
CA ASN A 243 -3.66 8.72 3.96
C ASN A 243 -3.14 9.56 5.15
N ALA A 244 -3.03 8.93 6.29
CA ALA A 244 -2.43 9.50 7.48
C ALA A 244 -1.38 8.56 8.07
N VAL A 245 -0.84 8.91 9.22
CA VAL A 245 0.08 8.05 9.97
C VAL A 245 -0.50 7.72 11.34
N THR A 246 -0.33 6.48 11.78
CA THR A 246 -0.68 6.08 13.14
C THR A 246 0.46 6.41 14.07
N LEU A 247 0.29 7.44 14.89
CA LEU A 247 1.29 7.90 15.85
C LEU A 247 1.30 6.96 17.07
N SER A 248 2.30 6.10 17.15
CA SER A 248 2.57 5.30 18.37
C SER A 248 3.47 6.09 19.33
N LYS A 249 3.53 5.69 20.62
CA LYS A 249 4.44 6.34 21.57
C LYS A 249 5.88 6.33 21.02
N LYS A 250 6.45 7.53 20.85
CA LYS A 250 7.78 7.71 20.30
C LYS A 250 8.83 7.18 21.30
N LYS A 251 9.54 6.14 20.90
CA LYS A 251 10.74 5.72 21.61
C LYS A 251 11.92 6.55 21.08
N LYS A 252 12.64 7.23 21.96
CA LYS A 252 13.89 7.89 21.60
C LYS A 252 15.00 6.86 21.57
N TYR A 253 15.70 6.78 20.46
CA TYR A 253 16.93 6.00 20.32
C TYR A 253 18.06 7.00 20.13
N PHE A 254 19.21 6.66 20.69
CA PHE A 254 20.41 7.50 20.60
C PHE A 254 21.48 6.75 19.85
N LEU A 255 22.20 7.47 19.00
CA LEU A 255 23.40 6.95 18.36
C LEU A 255 24.46 6.66 19.41
N SER A 256 25.06 5.49 19.34
CA SER A 256 26.17 5.06 20.18
C SER A 256 27.34 4.60 19.30
N GLY A 257 28.51 4.55 19.88
CA GLY A 257 29.70 4.06 19.18
C GLY A 257 30.17 4.95 18.02
N PRO A 258 30.82 4.36 17.01
CA PRO A 258 31.50 5.09 15.93
C PRO A 258 30.58 5.96 15.07
N LEU A 259 29.29 5.64 15.01
CA LEU A 259 28.33 6.40 14.21
C LEU A 259 27.97 7.76 14.78
N LYS A 260 28.21 7.99 16.09
CA LYS A 260 27.87 9.26 16.78
C LYS A 260 28.49 10.50 16.15
N LYS A 261 29.64 10.36 15.50
CA LYS A 261 30.35 11.47 14.82
C LYS A 261 29.78 11.82 13.45
N TYR A 262 28.92 10.98 12.87
CA TYR A 262 28.37 11.20 11.54
C TYR A 262 26.96 11.76 11.58
N LYS A 263 26.62 12.52 10.55
CA LYS A 263 25.24 12.81 10.18
C LYS A 263 24.67 11.64 9.40
N LEU A 264 23.39 11.36 9.55
CA LEU A 264 22.75 10.22 8.90
C LEU A 264 21.67 10.68 7.92
N VAL A 265 21.82 10.26 6.66
CA VAL A 265 20.86 10.49 5.56
C VAL A 265 20.23 9.16 5.21
N LEU A 266 18.91 9.06 5.33
CA LEU A 266 18.16 7.82 5.19
C LEU A 266 17.37 7.80 3.87
N PHE A 267 17.46 6.69 3.16
CA PHE A 267 16.50 6.18 2.20
C PHE A 267 15.82 4.95 2.83
N LEU A 268 14.49 4.88 2.81
CA LEU A 268 13.76 3.73 3.34
C LEU A 268 12.60 3.36 2.43
N GLY A 269 12.55 2.11 2.01
CA GLY A 269 11.52 1.56 1.15
C GLY A 269 12.01 0.34 0.38
N ARG A 270 11.16 -0.20 -0.50
CA ARG A 270 11.60 -1.23 -1.43
C ARG A 270 12.69 -0.70 -2.35
N ILE A 271 13.76 -1.43 -2.51
CA ILE A 271 14.87 -1.02 -3.38
C ILE A 271 14.54 -1.42 -4.82
N THR A 272 13.60 -0.70 -5.41
CA THR A 272 13.04 -0.91 -6.76
C THR A 272 13.10 0.38 -7.56
N ARG A 273 12.93 0.27 -8.88
CA ARG A 273 12.90 1.43 -9.80
C ARG A 273 11.90 2.51 -9.35
N GLN A 274 10.72 2.12 -8.86
CA GLN A 274 9.70 3.04 -8.36
C GLN A 274 10.25 4.01 -7.31
N LYS A 275 11.07 3.51 -6.39
CA LYS A 275 11.58 4.29 -5.25
C LYS A 275 12.83 5.11 -5.56
N GLY A 276 13.44 4.93 -6.74
CA GLY A 276 14.55 5.75 -7.23
C GLY A 276 15.86 5.63 -6.44
N PRO A 277 16.29 4.42 -5.99
CA PRO A 277 17.51 4.27 -5.19
C PRO A 277 18.77 4.74 -5.93
N GLU A 278 18.77 4.68 -7.27
CA GLU A 278 19.89 5.13 -8.10
C GLU A 278 20.16 6.62 -7.91
N TYR A 279 19.11 7.45 -7.85
CA TYR A 279 19.24 8.90 -7.66
C TYR A 279 19.73 9.26 -6.26
N PHE A 280 19.39 8.43 -5.26
CA PHE A 280 19.93 8.58 -3.91
C PHE A 280 21.44 8.32 -3.87
N VAL A 281 21.92 7.27 -4.55
CA VAL A 281 23.36 6.96 -4.65
C VAL A 281 24.12 8.05 -5.41
N ASP A 282 23.57 8.55 -6.53
CA ASP A 282 24.18 9.63 -7.30
C ASP A 282 24.25 10.94 -6.52
N ALA A 283 23.21 11.25 -5.73
CA ALA A 283 23.22 12.40 -4.84
C ALA A 283 24.27 12.24 -3.73
N ALA A 284 24.40 11.05 -3.15
CA ALA A 284 25.39 10.76 -2.11
C ALA A 284 26.83 10.98 -2.62
N GLN A 285 27.15 10.53 -3.83
CA GLN A 285 28.46 10.77 -4.45
C GLN A 285 28.76 12.27 -4.54
N ARG A 286 27.78 13.09 -4.93
CA ARG A 286 27.94 14.55 -5.04
C ARG A 286 28.13 15.20 -3.67
N VAL A 287 27.37 14.75 -2.66
CA VAL A 287 27.50 15.24 -1.27
C VAL A 287 28.87 14.96 -0.72
N LEU A 288 29.42 13.76 -0.94
CA LEU A 288 30.70 13.32 -0.41
C LEU A 288 31.92 14.08 -1.00
N LYS A 289 31.77 14.81 -2.12
CA LYS A 289 32.77 15.73 -2.60
C LYS A 289 32.99 16.93 -1.67
N ASN A 290 31.93 17.35 -0.94
CA ASN A 290 31.91 18.59 -0.15
C ASN A 290 31.69 18.39 1.34
N PHE A 291 31.27 17.17 1.79
CA PHE A 291 30.95 16.86 3.18
C PHE A 291 31.24 15.39 3.47
N LYS A 292 32.28 15.10 4.27
CA LYS A 292 32.71 13.71 4.57
C LYS A 292 32.10 13.11 5.83
N ASN A 293 31.69 13.94 6.82
CA ASN A 293 31.16 13.45 8.08
C ASN A 293 29.68 13.04 7.98
N VAL A 294 29.33 12.21 6.98
CA VAL A 294 28.01 11.70 6.70
C VAL A 294 28.02 10.22 6.36
N LYS A 295 27.00 9.49 6.80
CA LYS A 295 26.70 8.12 6.35
C LYS A 295 25.33 8.12 5.70
N PHE A 296 25.19 7.34 4.65
CA PHE A 296 23.96 7.11 3.91
C PHE A 296 23.41 5.74 4.29
N ILE A 297 22.16 5.68 4.74
CA ILE A 297 21.50 4.44 5.10
C ILE A 297 20.51 4.11 3.98
N MET A 298 20.67 2.95 3.35
CA MET A 298 19.71 2.40 2.41
C MET A 298 19.01 1.24 3.09
N ALA A 299 17.79 1.53 3.59
CA ALA A 299 17.00 0.58 4.38
C ALA A 299 15.87 -0.02 3.55
N GLY A 300 15.84 -1.33 3.50
CA GLY A 300 14.90 -2.12 2.71
C GLY A 300 15.59 -3.15 1.84
N ASP A 301 14.80 -3.84 1.03
CA ASP A 301 15.27 -4.83 0.07
C ASP A 301 14.47 -4.72 -1.24
N GLY A 302 14.99 -5.31 -2.32
CA GLY A 302 14.34 -5.31 -3.63
C GLY A 302 15.26 -5.80 -4.73
N ASP A 303 14.75 -5.79 -5.95
CA ASP A 303 15.43 -6.28 -7.17
C ASP A 303 16.68 -5.45 -7.53
N LEU A 304 16.77 -4.21 -7.08
CA LEU A 304 17.93 -3.34 -7.33
C LEU A 304 18.95 -3.35 -6.19
N THR A 305 18.76 -4.12 -5.11
CA THR A 305 19.68 -4.08 -3.94
C THR A 305 21.13 -4.38 -4.34
N SER A 306 21.38 -5.49 -5.05
CA SER A 306 22.73 -5.86 -5.48
C SER A 306 23.35 -4.82 -6.41
N LYS A 307 22.56 -4.25 -7.33
CA LYS A 307 22.99 -3.20 -8.24
C LYS A 307 23.40 -1.91 -7.50
N MET A 308 22.68 -1.57 -6.41
CA MET A 308 23.03 -0.39 -5.62
C MET A 308 24.32 -0.59 -4.82
N ILE A 309 24.54 -1.77 -4.26
CA ILE A 309 25.79 -2.12 -3.59
C ILE A 309 26.95 -2.01 -4.58
N GLU A 310 26.84 -2.66 -5.73
CA GLU A 310 27.85 -2.61 -6.80
C GLU A 310 28.12 -1.16 -7.25
N LYS A 311 27.06 -0.35 -7.45
CA LYS A 311 27.20 1.05 -7.84
C LYS A 311 28.00 1.85 -6.80
N THR A 312 27.79 1.62 -5.51
CA THR A 312 28.55 2.32 -4.45
C THR A 312 30.02 1.93 -4.43
N ILE A 313 30.34 0.67 -4.73
CA ILE A 313 31.72 0.17 -4.86
C ILE A 313 32.41 0.82 -6.05
N ASN A 314 31.77 0.80 -7.23
CA ASN A 314 32.30 1.37 -8.46
C ASN A 314 32.53 2.88 -8.36
N LEU A 315 31.74 3.57 -7.54
CA LEU A 315 31.91 5.01 -7.26
C LEU A 315 32.91 5.30 -6.12
N GLY A 316 33.46 4.28 -5.46
CA GLY A 316 34.41 4.43 -4.35
C GLY A 316 33.80 5.07 -3.09
N ILE A 317 32.51 4.92 -2.87
CA ILE A 317 31.78 5.53 -1.74
C ILE A 317 31.13 4.52 -0.80
N HIS A 318 31.36 3.23 -0.99
CA HIS A 318 30.76 2.14 -0.22
C HIS A 318 31.00 2.26 1.29
N ASP A 319 32.15 2.77 1.74
CA ASP A 319 32.46 3.00 3.15
C ASP A 319 31.53 4.03 3.81
N HIS A 320 30.85 4.86 3.03
CA HIS A 320 29.85 5.82 3.50
C HIS A 320 28.42 5.28 3.49
N PHE A 321 28.20 4.06 3.00
CA PHE A 321 26.88 3.43 2.92
C PHE A 321 26.68 2.35 3.99
N ILE A 322 25.42 2.23 4.44
CA ILE A 322 24.94 1.17 5.32
C ILE A 322 23.70 0.59 4.65
N PHE A 323 23.79 -0.65 4.17
CA PHE A 323 22.68 -1.41 3.64
C PHE A 323 22.11 -2.28 4.75
N THR A 324 20.83 -2.09 5.12
CA THR A 324 20.25 -2.79 6.28
C THR A 324 19.52 -4.07 5.91
N GLY A 325 19.16 -4.24 4.63
CA GLY A 325 18.16 -5.23 4.25
C GLY A 325 16.78 -4.85 4.77
N PHE A 326 15.85 -5.81 4.74
CA PHE A 326 14.49 -5.62 5.22
C PHE A 326 14.46 -5.36 6.73
N LEU A 327 13.71 -4.33 7.15
CA LEU A 327 13.56 -3.93 8.55
C LEU A 327 12.16 -4.24 9.07
N LYS A 328 12.08 -4.81 10.27
CA LYS A 328 10.82 -4.97 11.00
C LYS A 328 10.35 -3.62 11.56
N LYS A 329 9.06 -3.49 11.87
CA LYS A 329 8.44 -2.23 12.32
C LYS A 329 9.20 -1.50 13.46
N GLN A 330 9.75 -2.25 14.42
CA GLN A 330 10.53 -1.64 15.52
C GLN A 330 11.87 -1.08 15.04
N GLU A 331 12.52 -1.77 14.10
CA GLU A 331 13.78 -1.36 13.51
C GLU A 331 13.60 -0.14 12.59
N VAL A 332 12.47 -0.07 11.87
CA VAL A 332 12.06 1.11 11.09
C VAL A 332 11.97 2.35 11.99
N SER A 333 11.30 2.25 13.15
CA SER A 333 11.21 3.36 14.10
C SER A 333 12.59 3.76 14.65
N LYS A 334 13.49 2.79 14.84
CA LYS A 334 14.85 3.04 15.31
C LYS A 334 15.66 3.80 14.24
N VAL A 335 15.64 3.33 12.99
CA VAL A 335 16.43 3.97 11.92
C VAL A 335 15.95 5.37 11.63
N PHE A 336 14.63 5.63 11.66
CA PHE A 336 14.12 6.99 11.54
C PHE A 336 14.57 7.90 12.68
N SER A 337 14.48 7.44 13.93
CA SER A 337 14.79 8.28 15.10
C SER A 337 16.26 8.68 15.24
N ILE A 338 17.16 7.97 14.55
CA ILE A 338 18.59 8.32 14.50
C ILE A 338 18.98 9.10 13.26
N SER A 339 18.06 9.26 12.29
CA SER A 339 18.35 9.91 11.01
C SER A 339 18.11 11.42 11.06
N ASP A 340 19.05 12.21 10.52
CA ASP A 340 18.94 13.67 10.40
C ASP A 340 18.05 14.09 9.22
N ILE A 341 18.15 13.37 8.10
CA ILE A 341 17.49 13.68 6.83
C ILE A 341 16.90 12.39 6.25
N PHE A 342 15.68 12.47 5.75
CA PHE A 342 15.06 11.42 4.97
C PHE A 342 14.89 11.86 3.52
N VAL A 343 15.30 11.01 2.58
CA VAL A 343 15.24 11.28 1.14
C VAL A 343 14.36 10.25 0.47
N MET A 344 13.34 10.71 -0.26
CA MET A 344 12.39 9.87 -1.00
C MET A 344 12.34 10.32 -2.47
N PRO A 345 13.30 9.86 -3.32
CA PRO A 345 13.40 10.26 -4.72
C PRO A 345 12.57 9.33 -5.61
N SER A 346 11.33 9.05 -5.22
CA SER A 346 10.46 8.12 -5.93
C SER A 346 10.06 8.66 -7.30
N PHE A 347 10.14 7.82 -8.33
CA PHE A 347 9.62 8.08 -9.69
C PHE A 347 8.12 8.39 -9.65
N SER A 348 7.37 7.60 -8.91
CA SER A 348 5.95 7.77 -8.67
C SER A 348 5.62 7.27 -7.27
N GLU A 349 5.13 8.16 -6.42
CA GLU A 349 4.74 7.84 -5.04
C GLU A 349 3.27 8.24 -4.84
N PRO A 350 2.34 7.32 -4.85
CA PRO A 350 0.91 7.64 -4.72
C PRO A 350 0.58 8.51 -3.53
N PHE A 351 1.17 8.21 -2.37
CA PHE A 351 1.07 9.09 -1.21
C PHE A 351 2.40 9.26 -0.47
N GLY A 352 2.98 8.17 0.06
CA GLY A 352 4.25 8.21 0.81
C GLY A 352 4.05 8.32 2.32
N ILE A 353 3.32 7.36 2.94
CA ILE A 353 3.15 7.28 4.40
C ILE A 353 4.49 7.30 5.12
N VAL A 354 5.52 6.69 4.53
CA VAL A 354 6.88 6.64 5.05
C VAL A 354 7.49 8.03 5.28
N ALA A 355 7.14 9.03 4.46
CA ALA A 355 7.57 10.41 4.67
C ALA A 355 6.90 11.03 5.92
N LEU A 356 5.66 10.68 6.21
CA LEU A 356 4.98 11.12 7.43
C LEU A 356 5.61 10.48 8.67
N GLU A 357 6.04 9.22 8.59
CA GLU A 357 6.78 8.53 9.66
C GLU A 357 8.14 9.20 9.91
N ALA A 358 8.84 9.62 8.86
CA ALA A 358 10.10 10.35 8.99
C ALA A 358 9.92 11.69 9.74
N ILE A 359 8.87 12.48 9.40
CA ILE A 359 8.54 13.72 10.13
C ILE A 359 8.25 13.42 11.60
N TYR A 360 7.46 12.38 11.87
CA TYR A 360 7.12 11.99 13.22
C TYR A 360 8.38 11.72 14.05
N HIS A 361 9.41 11.13 13.44
CA HIS A 361 10.69 10.80 14.07
C HIS A 361 11.76 11.91 14.00
N ASP A 362 11.40 13.12 13.61
CA ASP A 362 12.30 14.29 13.58
C ASP A 362 13.36 14.27 12.44
N ALA A 363 13.10 13.55 11.35
CA ALA A 363 13.92 13.64 10.16
C ALA A 363 13.44 14.78 9.24
N ALA A 364 14.37 15.58 8.70
CA ALA A 364 14.07 16.58 7.69
C ALA A 364 13.78 15.91 6.35
N LEU A 365 12.79 16.42 5.60
CA LEU A 365 12.34 15.77 4.37
C LEU A 365 12.95 16.39 3.10
N ILE A 366 13.42 15.52 2.22
CA ILE A 366 13.66 15.79 0.81
C ILE A 366 12.86 14.76 0.02
N ILE A 367 11.87 15.18 -0.78
CA ILE A 367 10.97 14.29 -1.49
C ILE A 367 10.82 14.67 -2.96
N SER A 368 10.45 13.72 -3.79
CA SER A 368 10.11 14.02 -5.19
C SER A 368 8.81 14.82 -5.26
N LYS A 369 8.70 15.68 -6.29
CA LYS A 369 7.44 16.36 -6.63
C LYS A 369 6.36 15.36 -7.03
N GLN A 370 6.78 14.22 -7.59
CA GLN A 370 5.94 13.10 -8.03
C GLN A 370 5.49 12.23 -6.86
N SER A 371 5.08 12.86 -5.75
CA SER A 371 4.60 12.16 -4.55
C SER A 371 3.37 12.86 -3.96
N GLY A 372 2.36 12.08 -3.58
CA GLY A 372 1.11 12.61 -3.02
C GLY A 372 1.31 13.35 -1.69
N CYS A 373 2.26 12.93 -0.85
CA CYS A 373 2.56 13.64 0.40
C CYS A 373 3.12 15.05 0.15
N SER A 374 3.66 15.34 -1.05
CA SER A 374 4.12 16.68 -1.43
C SER A 374 2.99 17.71 -1.43
N GLU A 375 1.75 17.27 -1.58
CA GLU A 375 0.56 18.12 -1.60
C GLU A 375 0.19 18.64 -0.22
N VAL A 376 0.45 17.84 0.81
CA VAL A 376 0.02 18.10 2.18
C VAL A 376 1.17 18.55 3.08
N ILE A 377 2.41 18.16 2.77
CA ILE A 377 3.62 18.63 3.47
C ILE A 377 4.31 19.69 2.61
N LYS A 378 3.90 20.94 2.83
CA LYS A 378 4.39 22.10 2.06
C LYS A 378 5.84 22.46 2.37
N SER A 379 6.24 22.27 3.62
CA SER A 379 7.57 22.63 4.13
C SER A 379 8.69 21.67 3.71
N ALA A 380 8.37 20.46 3.18
CA ALA A 380 9.40 19.56 2.64
C ALA A 380 10.18 20.20 1.48
N LEU A 381 11.47 19.94 1.37
CA LEU A 381 12.24 20.29 0.17
C LEU A 381 11.87 19.35 -0.97
N LYS A 382 11.48 19.91 -2.12
CA LYS A 382 10.91 19.18 -3.25
C LYS A 382 11.74 19.38 -4.50
N CYS A 383 12.03 18.29 -5.20
CA CYS A 383 12.71 18.31 -6.49
C CYS A 383 12.13 17.23 -7.41
N ASP A 384 12.53 17.24 -8.67
CA ASP A 384 12.21 16.15 -9.55
C ASP A 384 13.04 14.92 -9.17
N TYR A 385 12.48 13.73 -9.28
CA TYR A 385 13.09 12.48 -8.79
C TYR A 385 14.46 12.19 -9.45
N TRP A 386 14.64 12.62 -10.70
CA TRP A 386 15.89 12.42 -11.46
C TRP A 386 16.97 13.45 -11.18
N ASP A 387 16.63 14.57 -10.51
CA ASP A 387 17.57 15.66 -10.25
C ASP A 387 18.46 15.36 -9.04
N SER A 388 19.37 14.38 -9.22
CA SER A 388 20.34 13.99 -8.18
C SER A 388 21.25 15.14 -7.72
N LYS A 389 21.45 16.16 -8.58
CA LYS A 389 22.19 17.38 -8.20
C LYS A 389 21.41 18.19 -7.19
N ARG A 390 20.14 18.47 -7.44
CA ARG A 390 19.27 19.21 -6.52
C ARG A 390 19.08 18.46 -5.21
N ILE A 391 18.92 17.13 -5.26
CA ILE A 391 18.87 16.28 -4.05
C ILE A 391 20.15 16.48 -3.22
N ALA A 392 21.32 16.45 -3.85
CA ALA A 392 22.60 16.65 -3.18
C ALA A 392 22.73 18.06 -2.60
N ASP A 393 22.33 19.10 -3.33
CA ASP A 393 22.35 20.49 -2.88
C ASP A 393 21.46 20.66 -1.62
N TYR A 394 20.28 20.06 -1.60
CA TYR A 394 19.39 20.07 -0.45
C TYR A 394 19.95 19.31 0.76
N ILE A 395 20.57 18.16 0.53
CA ILE A 395 21.27 17.42 1.60
C ILE A 395 22.38 18.28 2.20
N LEU A 396 23.25 18.86 1.36
CA LEU A 396 24.34 19.72 1.82
C LEU A 396 23.83 20.94 2.59
N TYR A 397 22.76 21.58 2.10
CA TYR A 397 22.12 22.71 2.78
C TYR A 397 21.66 22.34 4.19
N LEU A 398 20.95 21.22 4.34
CA LEU A 398 20.45 20.76 5.64
C LEU A 398 21.56 20.23 6.57
N LEU A 399 22.63 19.66 6.03
CA LEU A 399 23.79 19.21 6.82
C LEU A 399 24.59 20.39 7.39
N LYS A 400 24.75 21.46 6.60
CA LYS A 400 25.51 22.65 7.00
C LYS A 400 24.69 23.64 7.85
N ASN A 401 23.34 23.62 7.75
CA ASN A 401 22.45 24.59 8.40
C ASN A 401 21.52 23.92 9.40
N ASN A 402 22.00 23.69 10.61
CA ASN A 402 21.20 23.02 11.67
C ASN A 402 19.91 23.77 12.02
N THR A 403 19.93 25.11 12.02
CA THR A 403 18.76 25.96 12.29
C THR A 403 17.70 25.78 11.21
N ALA A 404 18.09 25.83 9.93
CA ALA A 404 17.19 25.60 8.81
C ALA A 404 16.56 24.20 8.89
N ARG A 405 17.37 23.17 9.20
CA ARG A 405 16.88 21.80 9.38
C ARG A 405 15.87 21.70 10.50
N LYS A 406 16.12 22.26 11.67
CA LYS A 406 15.18 22.26 12.81
C LYS A 406 13.88 23.00 12.47
N ASN A 407 13.95 24.14 11.80
CA ASN A 407 12.80 24.93 11.38
C ASN A 407 11.92 24.16 10.37
N LEU A 408 12.55 23.48 9.41
CA LEU A 408 11.84 22.62 8.44
C LEU A 408 11.11 21.49 9.15
N ILE A 409 11.76 20.78 10.07
CA ILE A 409 11.14 19.73 10.87
C ILE A 409 9.96 20.28 11.69
N ALA A 410 10.10 21.42 12.35
CA ALA A 410 9.02 22.02 13.15
C ALA A 410 7.80 22.36 12.30
N LYS A 411 7.99 22.98 11.13
CA LYS A 411 6.92 23.27 10.17
C LYS A 411 6.25 21.99 9.67
N SER A 412 7.03 21.01 9.24
CA SER A 412 6.50 19.70 8.78
C SER A 412 5.67 19.00 9.85
N LYS A 413 6.06 19.08 11.12
CA LYS A 413 5.28 18.53 12.23
C LYS A 413 3.95 19.23 12.44
N THR A 414 3.88 20.54 12.24
CA THR A 414 2.62 21.30 12.31
C THR A 414 1.69 20.84 11.18
N GLU A 415 2.20 20.68 9.98
CA GLU A 415 1.45 20.17 8.83
C GLU A 415 1.00 18.72 9.06
N LEU A 416 1.85 17.87 9.63
CA LEU A 416 1.51 16.48 9.95
C LEU A 416 0.28 16.37 10.87
N LYS A 417 0.10 17.28 11.83
CA LYS A 417 -1.06 17.30 12.74
C LYS A 417 -2.39 17.53 12.02
N THR A 418 -2.36 18.07 10.82
CA THR A 418 -3.59 18.27 10.01
C THR A 418 -4.10 16.98 9.38
N LEU A 419 -3.27 15.94 9.30
CA LEU A 419 -3.59 14.64 8.75
C LEU A 419 -3.98 13.68 9.88
N SER A 420 -5.13 13.04 9.74
CA SER A 420 -5.56 12.00 10.67
C SER A 420 -6.43 10.96 9.97
N TRP A 421 -6.35 9.72 10.43
CA TRP A 421 -7.23 8.66 9.94
C TRP A 421 -8.70 8.96 10.23
N ASP A 422 -9.02 9.69 11.29
CA ASP A 422 -10.40 10.08 11.59
C ASP A 422 -10.96 11.06 10.52
N LYS A 423 -10.15 11.96 9.97
CA LYS A 423 -10.54 12.80 8.82
C LYS A 423 -10.75 11.96 7.56
N SER A 424 -9.83 11.04 7.28
CA SER A 424 -9.93 10.12 6.13
C SER A 424 -11.17 9.24 6.22
N ALA A 425 -11.47 8.71 7.41
CA ALA A 425 -12.66 7.90 7.68
C ALA A 425 -13.96 8.69 7.49
N LYS A 426 -14.03 9.95 7.99
CA LYS A 426 -15.19 10.82 7.78
C LYS A 426 -15.44 11.11 6.31
N ALA A 427 -14.38 11.39 5.55
CA ALA A 427 -14.48 11.61 4.10
C ALA A 427 -14.97 10.34 3.38
N LEU A 428 -14.42 9.17 3.74
CA LEU A 428 -14.82 7.90 3.17
C LEU A 428 -16.27 7.53 3.54
N TYR A 429 -16.71 7.81 4.76
CA TYR A 429 -18.09 7.62 5.20
C TYR A 429 -19.08 8.48 4.39
N ALA A 430 -18.70 9.73 4.09
CA ALA A 430 -19.50 10.61 3.23
C ALA A 430 -19.62 10.05 1.80
N ILE A 431 -18.53 9.49 1.26
CA ILE A 431 -18.52 8.82 -0.05
C ILE A 431 -19.46 7.60 -0.04
N TYR A 432 -19.47 6.79 1.02
CA TYR A 432 -20.39 5.67 1.12
C TYR A 432 -21.85 6.12 1.12
N LYS A 433 -22.19 7.19 1.84
CA LYS A 433 -23.53 7.78 1.80
C LYS A 433 -23.90 8.25 0.40
N GLU A 434 -23.01 9.01 -0.24
CA GLU A 434 -23.19 9.53 -1.60
C GLU A 434 -23.56 8.41 -2.59
N VAL A 435 -22.80 7.30 -2.59
CA VAL A 435 -23.06 6.21 -3.55
C VAL A 435 -24.34 5.40 -3.22
N ILE A 436 -24.67 5.25 -1.94
CA ILE A 436 -25.89 4.54 -1.52
C ILE A 436 -27.14 5.36 -1.86
N GLU A 437 -27.11 6.66 -1.59
CA GLU A 437 -28.21 7.57 -1.90
C GLU A 437 -28.49 7.65 -3.41
N LYS A 438 -27.43 7.75 -4.21
CA LYS A 438 -27.53 7.76 -5.67
C LYS A 438 -28.15 6.47 -6.20
N GLU A 439 -27.67 5.30 -5.75
CA GLU A 439 -28.21 4.00 -6.18
C GLU A 439 -29.68 3.81 -5.81
N ASN A 440 -30.11 4.36 -4.67
CA ASN A 440 -31.52 4.31 -4.24
C ASN A 440 -32.39 5.30 -5.03
N GLY A 441 -31.86 6.48 -5.40
CA GLY A 441 -32.55 7.44 -6.25
C GLY A 441 -32.82 6.92 -7.66
N ASP A 442 -31.80 6.33 -8.28
CA ASP A 442 -31.90 5.73 -9.63
C ASP A 442 -32.93 4.58 -9.69
N LYS A 443 -33.18 3.88 -8.55
CA LYS A 443 -34.21 2.83 -8.45
C LYS A 443 -35.65 3.36 -8.33
N VAL A 444 -35.82 4.59 -7.85
CA VAL A 444 -37.14 5.21 -7.70
C VAL A 444 -37.59 5.87 -9.01
N GLU A 445 -36.66 6.37 -9.82
CA GLU A 445 -36.96 6.98 -11.12
C GLU A 445 -37.15 5.94 -12.26
N GLY A 446 -36.83 4.68 -12.02
CA GLY A 446 -36.94 3.56 -12.99
C GLY A 446 -38.25 2.75 -12.92
N PHE A 447 -39.27 3.23 -12.15
CA PHE A 447 -40.59 2.63 -12.08
C PHE A 447 -41.64 3.53 -12.78
#